data_d8d55e197ecfbcd68d38612ea1b85b29
#
_entry.id   d8d55e197ecfbcd68d38612ea1b85b29
#
_cell.length_a   1.000
_cell.length_b   1.000
_cell.length_c   1.000
_cell.angle_alpha   90.00
_cell.angle_beta   90.00
_cell.angle_gamma   90.00
#
_symmetry.space_group_name_H-M   'P 1'
#
loop_
_entity.id
_entity.type
_entity.pdbx_description
1 polymer ?
#
loop_
_entity_poly.entity_id
_entity_poly.type
_entity_poly.pdbx_seq_one_letter_code
_entity_poly.pdbx_strand_id
1 'polypeptide(L)'
;MGKIIRPKIFLIGESKVNIDGLKGLMNHLGAPDWKSDAPSDIELLCEVFGRACYKSFGTNLNPNVTRVRKTSKSYLTNIIEKGDGSILEHGVANFFISDVSRAFTHELVRHRVGTAISQESLRFVRLTDINWYAPVSIQESPEAMTIFTKTMEDLSRIQKELATLFELDDQPSFAVKKEITSAMRRIAPIG
;
A
#
# COMPACT_ATOMS: atom_id res chain seq x y z
N MET A 1 0.48 27.92 -5.21
CA MET A 1 -0.34 27.50 -6.38
C MET A 1 -0.08 26.01 -6.59
N GLY A 2 -1.13 25.19 -6.61
CA GLY A 2 -1.02 23.74 -6.78
C GLY A 2 -0.36 23.39 -8.11
N LYS A 3 0.23 22.17 -8.17
CA LYS A 3 0.95 21.67 -9.33
C LYS A 3 0.35 20.36 -9.81
N ILE A 4 0.48 20.07 -11.09
CA ILE A 4 0.21 18.74 -11.62
C ILE A 4 1.30 17.80 -11.13
N ILE A 5 0.89 16.70 -10.53
CA ILE A 5 1.78 15.70 -9.91
C ILE A 5 1.58 14.32 -10.54
N ARG A 6 2.51 13.42 -10.26
CA ARG A 6 2.44 12.02 -10.68
C ARG A 6 2.57 11.11 -9.46
N PRO A 7 1.82 10.01 -9.42
CA PRO A 7 1.90 9.03 -8.34
C PRO A 7 3.32 8.52 -8.09
N LYS A 8 3.65 8.31 -6.81
CA LYS A 8 4.92 7.72 -6.38
C LYS A 8 4.64 6.65 -5.34
N ILE A 9 5.43 5.58 -5.38
CA ILE A 9 5.34 4.46 -4.44
C ILE A 9 6.74 4.23 -3.86
N PHE A 10 6.80 4.08 -2.53
CA PHE A 10 8.02 3.79 -1.79
C PHE A 10 7.78 2.53 -0.93
N LEU A 11 8.62 1.52 -1.06
CA LEU A 11 8.67 0.41 -0.12
C LEU A 11 9.39 0.90 1.15
N ILE A 12 8.67 0.91 2.27
CA ILE A 12 9.18 1.42 3.55
C ILE A 12 9.64 0.28 4.46
N GLY A 13 8.98 -0.87 4.37
CA GLY A 13 9.32 -2.03 5.18
C GLY A 13 8.79 -3.32 4.58
N GLU A 14 9.41 -4.42 4.96
CA GLU A 14 9.01 -5.76 4.56
C GLU A 14 9.30 -6.78 5.66
N SER A 15 8.64 -7.94 5.59
CA SER A 15 8.90 -9.07 6.50
C SER A 15 10.36 -9.51 6.44
N LYS A 16 10.94 -9.84 7.62
CA LYS A 16 12.29 -10.38 7.76
C LYS A 16 12.25 -11.76 8.39
N VAL A 17 13.11 -12.65 7.89
CA VAL A 17 13.29 -14.00 8.45
C VAL A 17 14.12 -13.93 9.73
N ASN A 18 13.64 -14.55 10.81
CA ASN A 18 14.46 -14.84 11.99
C ASN A 18 15.28 -16.10 11.69
N ILE A 19 16.56 -15.91 11.38
CA ILE A 19 17.46 -16.98 10.96
C ILE A 19 17.65 -18.05 12.05
N ASP A 20 17.74 -17.63 13.32
CA ASP A 20 17.94 -18.59 14.41
C ASP A 20 16.66 -19.39 14.69
N GLY A 21 15.49 -18.74 14.58
CA GLY A 21 14.21 -19.43 14.61
C GLY A 21 14.05 -20.44 13.46
N LEU A 22 14.45 -20.07 12.25
CA LEU A 22 14.44 -20.97 11.10
C LEU A 22 15.37 -22.18 11.30
N LYS A 23 16.60 -21.96 11.78
CA LYS A 23 17.53 -23.07 12.12
C LYS A 23 16.94 -24.00 13.17
N GLY A 24 16.34 -23.43 14.23
CA GLY A 24 15.67 -24.19 15.28
C GLY A 24 14.53 -25.05 14.71
N LEU A 25 13.69 -24.48 13.82
CA LEU A 25 12.64 -25.23 13.13
C LEU A 25 13.22 -26.36 12.27
N MET A 26 14.26 -26.11 11.47
CA MET A 26 14.87 -27.13 10.62
C MET A 26 15.45 -28.28 11.44
N ASN A 27 16.12 -28.00 12.55
CA ASN A 27 16.59 -29.04 13.48
C ASN A 27 15.43 -29.86 14.06
N HIS A 28 14.36 -29.18 14.49
CA HIS A 28 13.17 -29.87 15.03
C HIS A 28 12.50 -30.80 14.00
N LEU A 29 12.48 -30.40 12.73
CA LEU A 29 11.90 -31.18 11.64
C LEU A 29 12.83 -32.29 11.10
N GLY A 30 14.06 -32.41 11.63
CA GLY A 30 15.05 -33.37 11.15
C GLY A 30 15.60 -33.04 9.76
N ALA A 31 15.61 -31.75 9.40
CA ALA A 31 16.11 -31.24 8.11
C ALA A 31 17.19 -30.16 8.30
N PRO A 32 18.24 -30.37 9.14
CA PRO A 32 19.19 -29.30 9.51
C PRO A 32 19.96 -28.73 8.31
N ASP A 33 20.14 -29.52 7.25
CA ASP A 33 20.86 -29.13 6.03
C ASP A 33 19.95 -28.47 4.97
N TRP A 34 18.66 -28.32 5.26
CA TRP A 34 17.75 -27.71 4.30
C TRP A 34 18.13 -26.24 4.04
N LYS A 35 18.17 -25.89 2.76
CA LYS A 35 18.49 -24.54 2.30
C LYS A 35 17.49 -24.12 1.22
N SER A 36 17.21 -22.83 1.15
CA SER A 36 16.42 -22.21 0.10
C SER A 36 17.32 -21.32 -0.77
N ASP A 37 16.96 -21.21 -2.03
CA ASP A 37 17.47 -20.25 -3.01
C ASP A 37 16.52 -19.05 -3.20
N ALA A 38 15.61 -18.81 -2.24
CA ALA A 38 14.69 -17.69 -2.28
C ALA A 38 15.45 -16.35 -2.34
N PRO A 39 15.12 -15.46 -3.28
CA PRO A 39 15.84 -14.20 -3.48
C PRO A 39 15.50 -13.12 -2.42
N SER A 40 14.41 -13.32 -1.67
CA SER A 40 13.96 -12.38 -0.62
C SER A 40 13.47 -13.11 0.62
N ASP A 41 13.47 -12.40 1.75
CA ASP A 41 12.93 -12.93 3.01
C ASP A 41 11.43 -13.24 2.91
N ILE A 42 10.66 -12.45 2.15
CA ILE A 42 9.24 -12.68 1.91
C ILE A 42 9.03 -14.02 1.19
N GLU A 43 9.76 -14.26 0.11
CA GLU A 43 9.66 -15.53 -0.62
C GLU A 43 10.10 -16.70 0.23
N LEU A 44 11.17 -16.53 1.04
CA LEU A 44 11.61 -17.54 1.98
C LEU A 44 10.54 -17.88 3.04
N LEU A 45 9.88 -16.88 3.62
CA LEU A 45 8.77 -17.09 4.56
C LEU A 45 7.63 -17.87 3.91
N CYS A 46 7.17 -17.43 2.73
CA CYS A 46 6.13 -18.14 1.99
C CYS A 46 6.54 -19.60 1.68
N GLU A 47 7.78 -19.84 1.26
CA GLU A 47 8.29 -21.19 1.01
C GLU A 47 8.31 -22.03 2.29
N VAL A 48 8.84 -21.50 3.39
CA VAL A 48 8.96 -22.23 4.66
C VAL A 48 7.59 -22.64 5.17
N PHE A 49 6.64 -21.72 5.28
CA PHE A 49 5.30 -22.02 5.80
C PHE A 49 4.47 -22.89 4.86
N GLY A 50 4.63 -22.70 3.55
CA GLY A 50 4.01 -23.58 2.57
C GLY A 50 4.56 -25.01 2.65
N ARG A 51 5.88 -25.18 2.77
CA ARG A 51 6.50 -26.52 2.95
C ARG A 51 6.11 -27.13 4.29
N ALA A 52 5.96 -26.35 5.34
CA ALA A 52 5.47 -26.82 6.64
C ALA A 52 4.04 -27.35 6.52
N CYS A 53 3.16 -26.63 5.84
CA CYS A 53 1.78 -27.03 5.60
C CYS A 53 1.70 -28.40 4.87
N TYR A 54 2.51 -28.61 3.86
CA TYR A 54 2.53 -29.85 3.06
C TYR A 54 3.52 -30.90 3.53
N LYS A 55 4.29 -30.68 4.60
CA LYS A 55 5.40 -31.55 5.06
C LYS A 55 6.36 -31.90 3.92
N SER A 56 6.84 -30.91 3.17
CA SER A 56 7.59 -31.09 1.92
C SER A 56 9.03 -30.55 1.95
N PHE A 57 9.70 -30.60 3.12
CA PHE A 57 11.12 -30.22 3.26
C PHE A 57 12.10 -31.29 2.72
N GLY A 58 11.64 -32.47 2.35
CA GLY A 58 12.47 -33.53 1.83
C GLY A 58 12.76 -34.64 2.86
N THR A 59 12.37 -34.43 4.13
CA THR A 59 12.44 -35.42 5.21
C THR A 59 11.05 -35.70 5.76
N ASN A 60 10.80 -36.92 6.25
CA ASN A 60 9.50 -37.31 6.82
C ASN A 60 8.30 -36.90 5.95
N LEU A 61 8.42 -37.17 4.65
CA LEU A 61 7.42 -36.75 3.66
C LEU A 61 6.05 -37.37 3.96
N ASN A 62 5.00 -36.56 3.79
CA ASN A 62 3.64 -37.05 3.75
C ASN A 62 3.50 -38.05 2.56
N PRO A 63 2.83 -39.20 2.73
CA PRO A 63 2.59 -40.16 1.64
C PRO A 63 1.94 -39.53 0.38
N ASN A 64 1.20 -38.45 0.54
CA ASN A 64 0.57 -37.76 -0.57
C ASN A 64 1.51 -36.77 -1.30
N VAL A 65 2.74 -36.58 -0.82
CA VAL A 65 3.74 -35.75 -1.51
C VAL A 65 4.41 -36.56 -2.60
N THR A 66 3.97 -36.36 -3.83
CA THR A 66 4.48 -37.08 -5.00
C THR A 66 5.78 -36.47 -5.57
N ARG A 67 6.09 -35.21 -5.22
CA ARG A 67 7.27 -34.51 -5.73
C ARG A 67 7.73 -33.41 -4.76
N VAL A 68 9.00 -33.40 -4.43
CA VAL A 68 9.69 -32.31 -3.72
C VAL A 68 10.36 -31.41 -4.75
N ARG A 69 9.95 -30.12 -4.78
CA ARG A 69 10.55 -29.11 -5.65
C ARG A 69 11.86 -28.61 -5.06
N LYS A 70 12.90 -28.53 -5.89
CA LYS A 70 14.26 -28.21 -5.42
C LYS A 70 14.49 -26.70 -5.22
N THR A 71 13.82 -25.85 -6.01
CA THR A 71 14.03 -24.39 -5.97
C THR A 71 12.80 -23.67 -5.42
N SER A 72 13.03 -22.56 -4.73
CA SER A 72 11.98 -21.66 -4.24
C SER A 72 11.06 -21.22 -5.37
N LYS A 73 11.64 -20.77 -6.49
CA LYS A 73 10.88 -20.37 -7.68
C LYS A 73 9.92 -21.45 -8.16
N SER A 74 10.40 -22.70 -8.31
CA SER A 74 9.53 -23.78 -8.78
C SER A 74 8.46 -24.18 -7.77
N TYR A 75 8.75 -23.97 -6.48
CA TYR A 75 7.81 -24.21 -5.40
C TYR A 75 6.69 -23.14 -5.41
N LEU A 76 7.05 -21.87 -5.37
CA LEU A 76 6.09 -20.75 -5.33
C LEU A 76 5.25 -20.64 -6.61
N THR A 77 5.85 -20.90 -7.78
CA THR A 77 5.09 -21.00 -9.04
C THR A 77 3.95 -22.02 -8.93
N ASN A 78 4.23 -23.22 -8.38
CA ASN A 78 3.20 -24.24 -8.22
C ASN A 78 2.11 -23.81 -7.18
N ILE A 79 2.48 -23.07 -6.14
CA ILE A 79 1.52 -22.53 -5.17
C ILE A 79 0.55 -21.55 -5.86
N ILE A 80 1.09 -20.67 -6.68
CA ILE A 80 0.30 -19.69 -7.46
C ILE A 80 -0.61 -20.40 -8.46
N GLU A 81 -0.08 -21.36 -9.22
CA GLU A 81 -0.85 -22.12 -10.21
C GLU A 81 -2.01 -22.92 -9.59
N LYS A 82 -1.84 -23.39 -8.36
CA LYS A 82 -2.88 -24.11 -7.61
C LYS A 82 -3.91 -23.19 -6.94
N GLY A 83 -3.64 -21.88 -6.85
CA GLY A 83 -4.48 -20.92 -6.16
C GLY A 83 -4.39 -20.99 -4.63
N ASP A 84 -3.29 -21.52 -4.06
CA ASP A 84 -3.07 -21.65 -2.62
C ASP A 84 -2.65 -20.28 -2.02
N GLY A 85 -3.49 -19.26 -2.18
CA GLY A 85 -3.21 -17.85 -1.86
C GLY A 85 -2.86 -17.60 -0.38
N SER A 86 -3.40 -18.39 0.54
CA SER A 86 -3.13 -18.25 1.98
C SER A 86 -1.64 -18.36 2.35
N ILE A 87 -0.86 -19.10 1.56
CA ILE A 87 0.59 -19.22 1.76
C ILE A 87 1.29 -17.89 1.49
N LEU A 88 0.80 -17.09 0.55
CA LEU A 88 1.37 -15.81 0.18
C LEU A 88 1.10 -14.72 1.24
N GLU A 89 0.12 -14.92 2.13
CA GLU A 89 -0.22 -14.00 3.23
C GLU A 89 0.87 -13.93 4.32
N HIS A 90 1.84 -14.86 4.34
CA HIS A 90 3.00 -14.78 5.23
C HIS A 90 3.98 -13.66 4.86
N GLY A 91 3.90 -13.16 3.64
CA GLY A 91 4.69 -12.02 3.18
C GLY A 91 3.97 -10.70 3.38
N VAL A 92 4.56 -9.79 4.16
CA VAL A 92 4.01 -8.45 4.37
C VAL A 92 4.98 -7.39 3.86
N ALA A 93 4.46 -6.43 3.11
CA ALA A 93 5.20 -5.26 2.66
C ALA A 93 4.44 -3.98 3.01
N ASN A 94 5.16 -2.95 3.45
CA ASN A 94 4.61 -1.65 3.83
C ASN A 94 5.01 -0.62 2.79
N PHE A 95 4.03 -0.01 2.15
CA PHE A 95 4.22 1.02 1.13
C PHE A 95 3.76 2.38 1.61
N PHE A 96 4.52 3.41 1.25
CA PHE A 96 4.05 4.78 1.25
C PHE A 96 3.69 5.16 -0.18
N ILE A 97 2.43 5.58 -0.39
CA ILE A 97 1.91 5.99 -1.69
C ILE A 97 1.61 7.49 -1.59
N SER A 98 2.23 8.30 -2.45
CA SER A 98 2.03 9.75 -2.50
C SER A 98 1.57 10.22 -3.86
N ASP A 99 1.11 11.46 -3.89
CA ASP A 99 0.73 12.14 -5.12
C ASP A 99 -0.39 11.40 -5.88
N VAL A 100 -1.35 10.87 -5.13
CA VAL A 100 -2.54 10.17 -5.65
C VAL A 100 -3.82 10.92 -5.32
N SER A 101 -4.83 10.77 -6.16
CA SER A 101 -6.13 11.37 -5.95
C SER A 101 -6.88 10.75 -4.77
N ARG A 102 -7.84 11.48 -4.21
CA ARG A 102 -8.75 10.95 -3.21
C ARG A 102 -9.69 9.89 -3.81
N ALA A 103 -10.01 9.99 -5.10
CA ALA A 103 -10.75 8.95 -5.83
C ALA A 103 -10.00 7.61 -5.79
N PHE A 104 -8.68 7.60 -6.07
CA PHE A 104 -7.85 6.40 -5.95
C PHE A 104 -7.88 5.82 -4.52
N THR A 105 -7.67 6.66 -3.49
CA THR A 105 -7.63 6.16 -2.12
C THR A 105 -8.98 5.67 -1.61
N HIS A 106 -10.10 6.20 -2.10
CA HIS A 106 -11.44 5.71 -1.79
C HIS A 106 -11.68 4.29 -2.33
N GLU A 107 -11.13 3.96 -3.49
CA GLU A 107 -11.17 2.59 -4.00
C GLU A 107 -10.19 1.68 -3.25
N LEU A 108 -8.96 2.16 -2.99
CA LEU A 108 -7.93 1.39 -2.30
C LEU A 108 -8.39 0.93 -0.91
N VAL A 109 -9.02 1.80 -0.10
CA VAL A 109 -9.45 1.47 1.27
C VAL A 109 -10.57 0.42 1.32
N ARG A 110 -11.17 0.06 0.21
CA ARG A 110 -12.18 -0.99 0.11
C ARG A 110 -11.57 -2.40 0.07
N HIS A 111 -10.30 -2.52 -0.30
CA HIS A 111 -9.54 -3.77 -0.26
C HIS A 111 -9.02 -4.01 1.18
N ARG A 112 -9.86 -4.60 2.03
CA ARG A 112 -9.62 -4.67 3.48
C ARG A 112 -8.91 -5.94 3.94
N VAL A 113 -9.08 -7.03 3.22
CA VAL A 113 -8.51 -8.33 3.62
C VAL A 113 -6.99 -8.29 3.43
N GLY A 114 -6.26 -8.56 4.49
CA GLY A 114 -4.79 -8.57 4.49
C GLY A 114 -4.13 -7.18 4.39
N THR A 115 -4.92 -6.08 4.52
CA THR A 115 -4.37 -4.73 4.42
C THR A 115 -4.67 -3.88 5.66
N ALA A 116 -3.70 -3.03 6.05
CA ALA A 116 -3.88 -1.94 6.99
C ALA A 116 -3.57 -0.62 6.28
N ILE A 117 -4.50 0.33 6.31
CA ILE A 117 -4.39 1.56 5.54
C ILE A 117 -4.48 2.77 6.47
N SER A 118 -3.44 3.61 6.43
CA SER A 118 -3.42 4.94 7.03
C SER A 118 -3.45 5.98 5.92
N GLN A 119 -4.38 6.90 6.00
CA GLN A 119 -4.60 7.91 4.96
C GLN A 119 -4.47 9.31 5.55
N GLU A 120 -3.88 10.23 4.78
CA GLU A 120 -3.81 11.64 5.15
C GLU A 120 -5.20 12.21 5.45
N SER A 121 -5.33 12.85 6.59
CA SER A 121 -6.61 13.37 7.06
C SER A 121 -6.89 14.76 6.51
N LEU A 122 -7.93 14.90 5.71
CA LEU A 122 -8.44 16.20 5.25
C LEU A 122 -9.02 17.09 6.36
N ARG A 123 -9.04 16.61 7.61
CA ARG A 123 -9.51 17.40 8.77
C ARG A 123 -8.35 18.03 9.53
N PHE A 124 -7.13 17.51 9.35
CA PHE A 124 -5.94 17.95 10.06
C PHE A 124 -4.95 18.68 9.13
N VAL A 125 -4.90 18.25 7.86
CA VAL A 125 -4.02 18.86 6.86
C VAL A 125 -4.75 20.00 6.18
N ARG A 126 -4.08 21.15 6.02
CA ARG A 126 -4.62 22.31 5.32
C ARG A 126 -4.65 22.06 3.82
N LEU A 127 -5.75 22.49 3.20
CA LEU A 127 -6.00 22.33 1.77
C LEU A 127 -5.77 23.65 1.01
N THR A 128 -4.80 24.46 1.42
CA THR A 128 -4.54 25.78 0.82
C THR A 128 -3.64 25.73 -0.43
N ASP A 129 -2.86 24.65 -0.58
CA ASP A 129 -2.02 24.38 -1.76
C ASP A 129 -2.23 22.96 -2.23
N ILE A 130 -3.38 22.72 -2.88
CA ILE A 130 -3.76 21.41 -3.36
C ILE A 130 -3.03 21.15 -4.67
N ASN A 131 -2.25 20.07 -4.71
CA ASN A 131 -1.75 19.50 -5.95
C ASN A 131 -2.82 18.59 -6.55
N TRP A 132 -2.77 18.34 -7.85
CA TRP A 132 -3.74 17.49 -8.54
C TRP A 132 -3.10 16.58 -9.58
N TYR A 133 -3.74 15.46 -9.82
CA TYR A 133 -3.41 14.53 -10.88
C TYR A 133 -4.42 14.69 -12.02
N ALA A 134 -3.96 15.01 -13.23
CA ALA A 134 -4.81 15.03 -14.40
C ALA A 134 -4.84 13.61 -15.03
N PRO A 135 -6.02 12.97 -15.15
CA PRO A 135 -6.16 11.69 -15.86
C PRO A 135 -5.70 11.79 -17.32
N VAL A 136 -5.25 10.66 -17.89
CA VAL A 136 -4.72 10.62 -19.26
C VAL A 136 -5.71 11.21 -20.27
N SER A 137 -6.98 10.85 -20.17
CA SER A 137 -8.04 11.39 -21.05
C SER A 137 -8.21 12.92 -21.01
N ILE A 138 -7.89 13.53 -19.85
CA ILE A 138 -7.85 15.01 -19.74
C ILE A 138 -6.57 15.55 -20.37
N GLN A 139 -5.43 14.88 -20.15
CA GLN A 139 -4.13 15.33 -20.69
C GLN A 139 -4.07 15.28 -22.22
N GLU A 140 -4.81 14.37 -22.85
CA GLU A 140 -4.87 14.20 -24.31
C GLU A 140 -5.71 15.27 -25.03
N SER A 141 -6.53 16.05 -24.30
CA SER A 141 -7.32 17.16 -24.86
C SER A 141 -6.85 18.50 -24.29
N PRO A 142 -6.28 19.39 -25.10
CA PRO A 142 -5.85 20.73 -24.66
C PRO A 142 -7.01 21.55 -24.07
N GLU A 143 -8.19 21.44 -24.64
CA GLU A 143 -9.41 22.13 -24.17
C GLU A 143 -9.84 21.60 -22.81
N ALA A 144 -9.91 20.27 -22.64
CA ALA A 144 -10.24 19.65 -21.37
C ALA A 144 -9.20 19.98 -20.30
N MET A 145 -7.92 19.97 -20.66
CA MET A 145 -6.82 20.32 -19.75
C MET A 145 -6.91 21.76 -19.28
N THR A 146 -7.28 22.71 -20.17
CA THR A 146 -7.50 24.10 -19.82
C THR A 146 -8.63 24.29 -18.80
N ILE A 147 -9.76 23.65 -19.04
CA ILE A 147 -10.92 23.69 -18.12
C ILE A 147 -10.56 23.06 -16.79
N PHE A 148 -9.92 21.89 -16.81
CA PHE A 148 -9.52 21.16 -15.62
C PHE A 148 -8.56 22.00 -14.75
N THR A 149 -7.48 22.51 -15.34
CA THR A 149 -6.49 23.32 -14.62
C THR A 149 -7.12 24.56 -14.00
N LYS A 150 -7.93 25.31 -14.76
CA LYS A 150 -8.63 26.48 -14.24
C LYS A 150 -9.54 26.15 -13.07
N THR A 151 -10.30 25.04 -13.15
CA THR A 151 -11.18 24.60 -12.06
C THR A 151 -10.39 24.30 -10.80
N MET A 152 -9.26 23.59 -10.92
CA MET A 152 -8.42 23.23 -9.77
C MET A 152 -7.77 24.45 -9.13
N GLU A 153 -7.34 25.41 -9.94
CA GLU A 153 -6.82 26.70 -9.47
C GLU A 153 -7.87 27.53 -8.74
N ASP A 154 -9.09 27.59 -9.28
CA ASP A 154 -10.22 28.28 -8.63
C ASP A 154 -10.59 27.64 -7.30
N LEU A 155 -10.63 26.29 -7.22
CA LEU A 155 -10.88 25.59 -5.96
C LEU A 155 -9.78 25.85 -4.92
N SER A 156 -8.52 25.87 -5.34
CA SER A 156 -7.40 26.21 -4.44
C SER A 156 -7.48 27.66 -3.95
N ARG A 157 -7.88 28.60 -4.82
CA ARG A 157 -8.10 30.01 -4.45
C ARG A 157 -9.22 30.13 -3.43
N ILE A 158 -10.36 29.47 -3.67
CA ILE A 158 -11.52 29.49 -2.76
C ILE A 158 -11.13 28.93 -1.39
N GLN A 159 -10.32 27.86 -1.31
CA GLN A 159 -9.83 27.34 -0.02
C GLN A 159 -9.04 28.41 0.76
N LYS A 160 -8.18 29.18 0.09
CA LYS A 160 -7.41 30.26 0.72
C LYS A 160 -8.31 31.42 1.19
N GLU A 161 -9.26 31.82 0.36
CA GLU A 161 -10.24 32.86 0.70
C GLU A 161 -11.06 32.47 1.93
N LEU A 162 -11.56 31.23 1.99
CA LEU A 162 -12.29 30.74 3.17
C LEU A 162 -11.40 30.67 4.42
N ALA A 163 -10.14 30.22 4.27
CA ALA A 163 -9.22 30.21 5.40
C ALA A 163 -8.97 31.59 5.98
N THR A 164 -8.88 32.62 5.12
CA THR A 164 -8.75 34.00 5.52
C THR A 164 -10.05 34.54 6.15
N LEU A 165 -11.20 34.30 5.52
CA LEU A 165 -12.50 34.72 6.00
C LEU A 165 -12.83 34.17 7.40
N PHE A 166 -12.46 32.92 7.66
CA PHE A 166 -12.65 32.29 8.96
C PHE A 166 -11.51 32.56 9.95
N GLU A 167 -10.54 33.40 9.60
CA GLU A 167 -9.37 33.71 10.43
C GLU A 167 -8.75 32.41 10.99
N LEU A 168 -8.57 31.40 10.11
CA LEU A 168 -8.28 30.02 10.51
C LEU A 168 -7.01 29.93 11.37
N ASP A 169 -6.02 30.79 11.14
CA ASP A 169 -4.75 30.80 11.90
C ASP A 169 -4.94 31.34 13.31
N ASP A 170 -5.85 32.28 13.50
CA ASP A 170 -6.08 33.03 14.74
C ASP A 170 -7.13 32.36 15.65
N GLN A 171 -7.73 31.25 15.21
CA GLN A 171 -8.72 30.54 16.00
C GLN A 171 -8.16 30.05 17.35
N PRO A 172 -8.92 30.18 18.47
CA PRO A 172 -8.41 30.01 19.82
C PRO A 172 -8.03 28.56 20.18
N SER A 173 -8.54 27.60 19.46
CA SER A 173 -8.27 26.19 19.76
C SER A 173 -8.15 25.33 18.51
N PHE A 174 -7.41 24.22 18.65
CA PHE A 174 -7.31 23.21 17.60
C PHE A 174 -8.67 22.58 17.25
N ALA A 175 -9.58 22.47 18.22
CA ALA A 175 -10.92 21.91 17.99
C ALA A 175 -11.71 22.77 17.01
N VAL A 176 -11.70 24.09 17.19
CA VAL A 176 -12.34 25.06 16.29
C VAL A 176 -11.69 25.03 14.90
N LYS A 177 -10.35 25.06 14.83
CA LYS A 177 -9.63 24.93 13.54
C LYS A 177 -10.02 23.65 12.78
N LYS A 178 -10.16 22.54 13.49
CA LYS A 178 -10.57 21.25 12.93
C LYS A 178 -12.01 21.28 12.41
N GLU A 179 -12.93 21.95 13.10
CA GLU A 179 -14.32 22.11 12.66
C GLU A 179 -14.38 22.91 11.36
N ILE A 180 -13.73 24.06 11.30
CA ILE A 180 -13.66 24.92 10.11
C ILE A 180 -13.04 24.16 8.94
N THR A 181 -11.89 23.51 9.14
CA THR A 181 -11.24 22.71 8.10
C THR A 181 -12.14 21.57 7.63
N SER A 182 -12.91 20.96 8.55
CA SER A 182 -13.89 19.91 8.20
C SER A 182 -15.04 20.41 7.35
N ALA A 183 -15.44 21.68 7.49
CA ALA A 183 -16.43 22.32 6.62
C ALA A 183 -15.82 22.64 5.24
N MET A 184 -14.64 23.28 5.23
CA MET A 184 -13.95 23.68 4.01
C MET A 184 -13.64 22.52 3.06
N ARG A 185 -13.28 21.34 3.59
CA ARG A 185 -12.95 20.15 2.75
C ARG A 185 -14.12 19.67 1.86
N ARG A 186 -15.35 20.10 2.13
CA ARG A 186 -16.54 19.68 1.35
C ARG A 186 -16.51 20.17 -0.09
N ILE A 187 -15.75 21.23 -0.34
CA ILE A 187 -15.51 21.76 -1.68
C ILE A 187 -14.10 21.49 -2.19
N ALA A 188 -13.34 20.64 -1.50
CA ALA A 188 -12.02 20.23 -1.99
C ALA A 188 -12.19 19.21 -3.14
N PRO A 189 -11.36 19.30 -4.19
CA PRO A 189 -11.37 18.33 -5.27
C PRO A 189 -10.96 16.94 -4.75
N ILE A 190 -11.49 15.90 -5.36
CA ILE A 190 -11.13 14.50 -5.08
C ILE A 190 -10.17 13.92 -6.11
N GLY A 191 -9.89 14.66 -7.17
CA GLY A 191 -9.00 14.28 -8.28
C GLY A 191 -7.55 14.70 -8.09
#